data_621a23cab53b1e31a45926471f052f4a
#
_entry.id   621a23cab53b1e31a45926471f052f4a
#
_cell.length_a   1.000
_cell.length_b   1.000
_cell.length_c   1.000
_cell.angle_alpha   90.00
_cell.angle_beta   90.00
_cell.angle_gamma   90.00
#
_symmetry.space_group_name_H-M   'P 1'
#
loop_
_entity.id
_entity.type
_entity.pdbx_description
1 polymer ?
#
loop_
_entity_poly.entity_id
_entity_poly.type
_entity_poly.pdbx_seq_one_letter_code
_entity_poly.pdbx_strand_id
1 'polypeptide(L)'
;MNSRQILFCFLICVLTITGCNTKKQVIVGNEPALARAKQTLDSLYSYYSIPGTQLLRENYPSNIAEYTATYLASEEQKNMPNQYSYLWPYSGTFSAVNALFEATQDTIYQSLLNKKVLVGLEEYFDTRRVPEAYASYINTAPQSDRFYDDNIWLGIDFTDTY
;
A
#
# COMPACT_ATOMS: atom_id res chain seq x y z
N MET A 1 -35.66 43.34 -15.12
CA MET A 1 -35.81 41.99 -14.59
C MET A 1 -36.72 42.06 -13.38
N ASN A 2 -37.90 41.44 -13.41
CA ASN A 2 -38.90 41.56 -12.37
C ASN A 2 -38.49 40.76 -11.11
N SER A 3 -38.79 41.27 -9.93
CA SER A 3 -38.45 40.65 -8.62
C SER A 3 -38.86 39.17 -8.51
N ARG A 4 -39.92 38.76 -9.25
CA ARG A 4 -40.37 37.34 -9.35
C ARG A 4 -39.39 36.44 -10.13
N GLN A 5 -38.67 36.99 -11.11
CA GLN A 5 -37.66 36.21 -11.87
C GLN A 5 -36.37 36.01 -11.06
N ILE A 6 -36.01 37.00 -10.25
CA ILE A 6 -34.86 36.89 -9.34
C ILE A 6 -35.12 35.84 -8.25
N LEU A 7 -36.36 35.80 -7.74
CA LEU A 7 -36.72 34.81 -6.71
C LEU A 7 -36.74 33.38 -7.27
N PHE A 8 -37.16 33.23 -8.55
CA PHE A 8 -37.15 31.93 -9.18
C PHE A 8 -35.74 31.40 -9.48
N CYS A 9 -34.83 32.28 -9.92
CA CYS A 9 -33.40 31.91 -10.08
C CYS A 9 -32.72 31.55 -8.77
N PHE A 10 -33.02 32.25 -7.65
CA PHE A 10 -32.51 31.91 -6.35
C PHE A 10 -33.04 30.56 -5.84
N LEU A 11 -34.30 30.24 -6.10
CA LEU A 11 -34.90 28.96 -5.69
C LEU A 11 -34.29 27.77 -6.45
N ILE A 12 -33.93 27.94 -7.74
CA ILE A 12 -33.28 26.92 -8.56
C ILE A 12 -31.82 26.71 -8.11
N CYS A 13 -31.09 27.79 -7.75
CA CYS A 13 -29.71 27.66 -7.25
C CYS A 13 -29.63 26.97 -5.87
N VAL A 14 -30.65 27.13 -5.01
CA VAL A 14 -30.66 26.46 -3.70
C VAL A 14 -30.98 24.97 -3.80
N LEU A 15 -31.70 24.54 -4.85
CA LEU A 15 -32.02 23.13 -5.07
C LEU A 15 -30.87 22.31 -5.68
N THR A 16 -29.83 22.97 -6.20
CA THR A 16 -28.65 22.27 -6.77
C THR A 16 -27.52 22.02 -5.76
N ILE A 17 -27.65 22.51 -4.50
CA ILE A 17 -26.66 22.30 -3.43
C ILE A 17 -27.04 21.11 -2.52
N THR A 18 -28.04 20.31 -2.85
CA THR A 18 -28.17 18.98 -2.26
C THR A 18 -27.03 18.11 -2.81
N GLY A 19 -25.83 18.38 -2.31
CA GLY A 19 -24.65 17.61 -2.60
C GLY A 19 -24.96 16.14 -2.40
N CYS A 20 -24.60 15.39 -3.39
CA CYS A 20 -24.59 13.94 -3.37
C CYS A 20 -23.76 13.50 -2.17
N ASN A 21 -24.39 13.37 -1.02
CA ASN A 21 -23.82 12.75 0.14
C ASN A 21 -23.89 11.25 -0.13
N THR A 22 -23.03 10.79 -1.05
CA THR A 22 -22.78 9.36 -1.21
C THR A 22 -22.17 8.90 0.08
N LYS A 23 -23.02 8.47 1.02
CA LYS A 23 -22.57 7.63 2.12
C LYS A 23 -21.83 6.48 1.46
N LYS A 24 -20.51 6.45 1.59
CA LYS A 24 -19.68 5.31 1.18
C LYS A 24 -20.35 4.10 1.81
N GLN A 25 -20.95 3.25 0.99
CA GLN A 25 -21.70 2.11 1.46
C GLN A 25 -20.64 1.19 2.07
N VAL A 26 -20.67 1.04 3.39
CA VAL A 26 -19.81 0.05 4.05
C VAL A 26 -20.21 -1.29 3.45
N ILE A 27 -19.35 -1.85 2.63
CA ILE A 27 -19.53 -3.19 2.10
C ILE A 27 -19.44 -4.09 3.33
N VAL A 28 -20.60 -4.55 3.81
CA VAL A 28 -20.65 -5.61 4.84
C VAL A 28 -20.04 -6.83 4.16
N GLY A 29 -18.74 -6.99 4.32
CA GLY A 29 -17.98 -8.10 3.75
C GLY A 29 -18.53 -9.42 4.31
N ASN A 30 -18.40 -10.47 3.51
CA ASN A 30 -18.67 -11.83 3.98
C ASN A 30 -17.78 -12.07 5.23
N GLU A 31 -18.38 -12.15 6.41
CA GLU A 31 -17.70 -12.31 7.70
C GLU A 31 -16.59 -13.38 7.70
N PRO A 32 -16.79 -14.58 7.09
CA PRO A 32 -15.72 -15.56 6.97
C PRO A 32 -14.54 -15.10 6.09
N ALA A 33 -14.79 -14.31 5.06
CA ALA A 33 -13.71 -13.80 4.21
C ALA A 33 -12.90 -12.71 4.94
N LEU A 34 -13.59 -11.83 5.66
CA LEU A 34 -12.95 -10.80 6.46
C LEU A 34 -12.09 -11.42 7.59
N ALA A 35 -12.63 -12.44 8.28
CA ALA A 35 -11.87 -13.15 9.30
C ALA A 35 -10.59 -13.79 8.73
N ARG A 36 -10.67 -14.41 7.55
CA ARG A 36 -9.49 -14.97 6.85
C ARG A 36 -8.49 -13.88 6.45
N ALA A 37 -8.96 -12.75 5.95
CA ALA A 37 -8.08 -11.64 5.58
C ALA A 37 -7.28 -11.12 6.78
N LYS A 38 -7.96 -10.91 7.92
CA LYS A 38 -7.33 -10.53 9.19
C LYS A 38 -6.29 -11.55 9.62
N GLN A 39 -6.67 -12.82 9.68
CA GLN A 39 -5.78 -13.92 10.07
C GLN A 39 -4.57 -14.03 9.14
N THR A 40 -4.76 -13.82 7.84
CA THR A 40 -3.67 -13.86 6.86
C THR A 40 -2.68 -12.73 7.11
N LEU A 41 -3.16 -11.50 7.33
CA LEU A 41 -2.29 -10.36 7.63
C LEU A 41 -1.54 -10.55 8.95
N ASP A 42 -2.22 -11.05 10.00
CA ASP A 42 -1.60 -11.34 11.29
C ASP A 42 -0.50 -12.42 11.14
N SER A 43 -0.77 -13.47 10.38
CA SER A 43 0.19 -14.52 10.08
C SER A 43 1.38 -13.99 9.29
N LEU A 44 1.14 -13.13 8.31
CA LEU A 44 2.21 -12.49 7.54
C LEU A 44 3.16 -11.72 8.47
N TYR A 45 2.64 -10.85 9.30
CA TYR A 45 3.50 -10.10 10.23
C TYR A 45 4.15 -10.98 11.29
N SER A 46 3.47 -12.05 11.74
CA SER A 46 4.04 -13.00 12.71
C SER A 46 5.26 -13.74 12.17
N TYR A 47 5.21 -14.17 10.91
CA TYR A 47 6.26 -15.01 10.32
C TYR A 47 7.30 -14.22 9.53
N TYR A 48 6.91 -13.12 8.90
CA TYR A 48 7.77 -12.39 7.97
C TYR A 48 8.39 -11.11 8.55
N SER A 49 7.97 -10.63 9.73
CA SER A 49 8.61 -9.46 10.35
C SER A 49 10.07 -9.73 10.70
N ILE A 50 10.89 -8.70 10.48
CA ILE A 50 12.31 -8.71 10.87
C ILE A 50 12.47 -7.81 12.09
N PRO A 51 12.94 -8.34 13.23
CA PRO A 51 13.11 -7.56 14.45
C PRO A 51 13.99 -6.31 14.23
N GLY A 52 13.56 -5.19 14.79
CA GLY A 52 14.31 -3.92 14.69
C GLY A 52 14.11 -3.16 13.39
N THR A 53 13.28 -3.65 12.47
CA THR A 53 12.95 -2.98 11.21
C THR A 53 11.44 -2.94 10.98
N GLN A 54 10.99 -2.17 9.96
CA GLN A 54 9.61 -2.23 9.45
C GLN A 54 9.52 -3.07 8.16
N LEU A 55 10.62 -3.68 7.76
CA LEU A 55 10.71 -4.54 6.59
C LEU A 55 10.22 -5.97 6.89
N LEU A 56 9.89 -6.67 5.83
CA LEU A 56 9.54 -8.08 5.85
C LEU A 56 10.66 -8.89 5.22
N ARG A 57 10.78 -10.16 5.61
CA ARG A 57 11.69 -11.11 4.95
C ARG A 57 11.08 -11.61 3.65
N GLU A 58 11.93 -12.02 2.72
CA GLU A 58 11.49 -12.51 1.42
C GLU A 58 10.80 -13.88 1.52
N ASN A 59 11.28 -14.76 2.40
CA ASN A 59 10.76 -16.12 2.53
C ASN A 59 10.70 -16.60 3.98
N TYR A 60 9.90 -17.66 4.21
CA TYR A 60 9.78 -18.33 5.48
C TYR A 60 9.66 -19.86 5.30
N PRO A 61 10.37 -20.66 6.11
CA PRO A 61 11.40 -20.26 7.05
C PRO A 61 12.58 -19.62 6.34
N SER A 62 13.16 -18.58 6.96
CA SER A 62 14.25 -17.83 6.35
C SER A 62 15.57 -18.50 6.65
N ASN A 63 16.22 -19.05 5.60
CA ASN A 63 17.64 -19.33 5.62
C ASN A 63 18.34 -18.36 4.67
N ILE A 64 18.71 -17.21 5.19
CA ILE A 64 19.30 -16.09 4.43
C ILE A 64 20.57 -16.54 3.68
N ALA A 65 21.33 -17.49 4.24
CA ALA A 65 22.58 -17.94 3.65
C ALA A 65 22.37 -18.82 2.39
N GLU A 66 21.21 -19.44 2.25
CA GLU A 66 20.92 -20.39 1.17
C GLU A 66 19.99 -19.83 0.10
N TYR A 67 19.21 -18.78 0.42
CA TYR A 67 18.26 -18.21 -0.52
C TYR A 67 18.92 -17.13 -1.38
N THR A 68 18.99 -17.39 -2.66
CA THR A 68 19.44 -16.43 -3.67
C THR A 68 18.34 -16.32 -4.72
N ALA A 69 17.85 -15.11 -4.97
CA ALA A 69 16.85 -14.89 -6.00
C ALA A 69 17.50 -15.08 -7.40
N THR A 70 16.88 -15.91 -8.22
CA THR A 70 17.41 -16.25 -9.55
C THR A 70 16.70 -15.52 -10.68
N TYR A 71 15.63 -14.76 -10.37
CA TYR A 71 14.76 -14.08 -11.35
C TYR A 71 14.98 -12.57 -11.43
N LEU A 72 16.04 -12.08 -10.80
CA LEU A 72 16.29 -10.63 -10.74
C LEU A 72 16.92 -10.11 -12.03
N ALA A 73 16.51 -8.90 -12.40
CA ALA A 73 17.02 -8.24 -13.58
C ALA A 73 18.46 -7.73 -13.40
N SER A 74 18.85 -7.34 -12.17
CA SER A 74 20.20 -6.85 -11.90
C SER A 74 21.19 -8.02 -11.71
N GLU A 75 22.26 -8.02 -12.48
CA GLU A 75 23.35 -8.97 -12.34
C GLU A 75 24.02 -8.90 -10.95
N GLU A 76 24.05 -7.72 -10.35
CA GLU A 76 24.65 -7.48 -9.03
C GLU A 76 23.89 -8.17 -7.91
N GLN A 77 22.59 -8.36 -8.08
CA GLN A 77 21.71 -8.99 -7.10
C GLN A 77 21.56 -10.52 -7.27
N LYS A 78 21.88 -11.06 -8.44
CA LYS A 78 21.68 -12.48 -8.77
C LYS A 78 22.34 -13.46 -7.81
N ASN A 79 23.41 -13.06 -7.15
CA ASN A 79 24.18 -13.91 -6.25
C ASN A 79 24.16 -13.44 -4.80
N MET A 80 23.30 -12.49 -4.45
CA MET A 80 23.20 -11.99 -3.09
C MET A 80 22.05 -12.65 -2.34
N PRO A 81 22.26 -13.07 -1.08
CA PRO A 81 21.17 -13.57 -0.25
C PRO A 81 20.13 -12.49 -0.02
N ASN A 82 18.85 -12.82 -0.22
CA ASN A 82 17.76 -11.91 0.00
C ASN A 82 17.26 -11.97 1.44
N GLN A 83 17.67 -10.99 2.22
CA GLN A 83 17.17 -10.84 3.58
C GLN A 83 15.78 -10.21 3.62
N TYR A 84 15.53 -9.25 2.75
CA TYR A 84 14.32 -8.43 2.74
C TYR A 84 13.45 -8.77 1.54
N SER A 85 12.15 -8.59 1.71
CA SER A 85 11.18 -8.71 0.63
C SER A 85 11.48 -7.70 -0.49
N TYR A 86 11.22 -8.11 -1.73
CA TYR A 86 11.19 -7.17 -2.84
C TYR A 86 10.00 -6.22 -2.71
N LEU A 87 10.07 -5.11 -3.44
CA LEU A 87 9.05 -4.08 -3.41
C LEU A 87 7.67 -4.63 -3.75
N TRP A 88 7.55 -5.45 -4.81
CA TRP A 88 6.24 -5.95 -5.22
C TRP A 88 5.54 -6.77 -4.14
N PRO A 89 6.09 -7.86 -3.58
CA PRO A 89 5.44 -8.55 -2.47
C PRO A 89 5.26 -7.67 -1.24
N TYR A 90 6.17 -6.71 -0.98
CA TYR A 90 6.00 -5.76 0.12
C TYR A 90 4.78 -4.85 -0.09
N SER A 91 4.57 -4.33 -1.31
CA SER A 91 3.43 -3.46 -1.63
C SER A 91 2.08 -4.17 -1.43
N GLY A 92 2.04 -5.49 -1.54
CA GLY A 92 0.85 -6.27 -1.21
C GLY A 92 0.37 -6.08 0.24
N THR A 93 1.25 -5.72 1.16
CA THR A 93 0.84 -5.36 2.53
C THR A 93 0.13 -4.02 2.58
N PHE A 94 0.51 -3.08 1.73
CA PHE A 94 -0.15 -1.78 1.60
C PHE A 94 -1.59 -1.96 1.13
N SER A 95 -1.79 -2.67 0.01
CA SER A 95 -3.13 -3.00 -0.50
C SER A 95 -3.98 -3.74 0.54
N ALA A 96 -3.40 -4.72 1.25
CA ALA A 96 -4.12 -5.50 2.26
C ALA A 96 -4.57 -4.65 3.45
N VAL A 97 -3.72 -3.74 3.93
CA VAL A 97 -4.03 -2.86 5.06
C VAL A 97 -5.08 -1.83 4.66
N ASN A 98 -4.99 -1.24 3.45
CA ASN A 98 -6.01 -0.33 2.91
C ASN A 98 -7.37 -1.03 2.82
N ALA A 99 -7.42 -2.22 2.22
CA ALA A 99 -8.66 -2.99 2.08
C ALA A 99 -9.28 -3.36 3.43
N LEU A 100 -8.47 -3.75 4.41
CA LEU A 100 -8.96 -4.05 5.77
C LEU A 100 -9.44 -2.79 6.48
N PHE A 101 -8.75 -1.66 6.33
CA PHE A 101 -9.23 -0.39 6.89
C PHE A 101 -10.54 0.03 6.25
N GLU A 102 -10.65 -0.04 4.92
CA GLU A 102 -11.89 0.28 4.22
C GLU A 102 -13.06 -0.61 4.66
N ALA A 103 -12.84 -1.92 4.77
CA ALA A 103 -13.87 -2.90 5.14
C ALA A 103 -14.32 -2.79 6.60
N THR A 104 -13.41 -2.41 7.51
CA THR A 104 -13.69 -2.47 8.96
C THR A 104 -13.83 -1.12 9.63
N GLN A 105 -13.24 -0.06 9.06
CA GLN A 105 -13.07 1.25 9.69
C GLN A 105 -12.32 1.19 11.04
N ASP A 106 -11.56 0.10 11.27
CA ASP A 106 -10.80 -0.07 12.51
C ASP A 106 -9.47 0.67 12.40
N THR A 107 -9.26 1.64 13.28
CA THR A 107 -8.06 2.49 13.32
C THR A 107 -6.76 1.74 13.58
N ILE A 108 -6.83 0.45 13.97
CA ILE A 108 -5.63 -0.39 14.08
C ILE A 108 -4.92 -0.53 12.73
N TYR A 109 -5.68 -0.63 11.61
CA TYR A 109 -5.13 -0.72 10.26
C TYR A 109 -4.54 0.62 9.81
N GLN A 110 -5.16 1.74 10.15
CA GLN A 110 -4.57 3.06 9.92
C GLN A 110 -3.26 3.23 10.70
N SER A 111 -3.22 2.75 11.94
CA SER A 111 -1.99 2.76 12.73
C SER A 111 -0.90 1.86 12.13
N LEU A 112 -1.29 0.68 11.64
CA LEU A 112 -0.39 -0.27 10.98
C LEU A 112 0.18 0.33 9.68
N LEU A 113 -0.67 0.96 8.87
CA LEU A 113 -0.27 1.68 7.67
C LEU A 113 0.81 2.72 7.99
N ASN A 114 0.49 3.65 8.90
CA ASN A 114 1.37 4.80 9.19
C ASN A 114 2.67 4.41 9.91
N LYS A 115 2.65 3.38 10.76
CA LYS A 115 3.81 3.04 11.62
C LYS A 115 4.65 1.91 11.08
N LYS A 116 4.12 1.11 10.17
CA LYS A 116 4.86 -0.03 9.60
C LYS A 116 4.96 0.05 8.08
N VAL A 117 3.83 0.04 7.38
CA VAL A 117 3.83 -0.10 5.93
C VAL A 117 4.54 1.07 5.26
N LEU A 118 4.12 2.30 5.54
CA LEU A 118 4.71 3.49 4.92
C LEU A 118 6.16 3.70 5.36
N VAL A 119 6.47 3.44 6.64
CA VAL A 119 7.85 3.56 7.14
C VAL A 119 8.78 2.54 6.47
N GLY A 120 8.33 1.31 6.29
CA GLY A 120 9.13 0.31 5.58
C GLY A 120 9.23 0.58 4.08
N LEU A 121 8.18 1.20 3.48
CA LEU A 121 8.17 1.56 2.07
C LEU A 121 9.24 2.61 1.73
N GLU A 122 9.54 3.54 2.64
CA GLU A 122 10.61 4.55 2.47
C GLU A 122 11.98 3.92 2.19
N GLU A 123 12.24 2.72 2.67
CA GLU A 123 13.50 2.00 2.41
C GLU A 123 13.70 1.63 0.93
N TYR A 124 12.62 1.64 0.15
CA TYR A 124 12.63 1.36 -1.30
C TYR A 124 12.66 2.63 -2.16
N PHE A 125 12.45 3.83 -1.58
CA PHE A 125 12.38 5.08 -2.35
C PHE A 125 13.78 5.53 -2.75
N ASP A 126 14.12 5.33 -4.04
CA ASP A 126 15.45 5.58 -4.59
C ASP A 126 15.60 7.02 -5.10
N THR A 127 16.35 7.81 -4.37
CA THR A 127 16.74 9.20 -4.72
C THR A 127 18.08 9.29 -5.45
N ARG A 128 18.76 8.17 -5.72
CA ARG A 128 20.07 8.13 -6.39
C ARG A 128 19.98 8.37 -7.89
N ARG A 129 18.77 8.30 -8.46
CA ARG A 129 18.48 8.47 -9.90
C ARG A 129 17.34 9.45 -10.11
N VAL A 130 17.38 10.18 -11.22
CA VAL A 130 16.32 11.11 -11.65
C VAL A 130 15.53 10.48 -12.81
N PRO A 131 14.19 10.53 -12.79
CA PRO A 131 13.32 10.97 -11.68
C PRO A 131 13.44 10.03 -10.47
N GLU A 132 13.17 10.55 -9.26
CA GLU A 132 13.07 9.73 -8.06
C GLU A 132 11.87 8.79 -8.17
N ALA A 133 12.03 7.54 -7.72
CA ALA A 133 10.97 6.53 -7.76
C ALA A 133 11.34 5.36 -6.85
N TYR A 134 10.37 4.49 -6.60
CA TYR A 134 10.62 3.26 -5.83
C TYR A 134 11.42 2.25 -6.66
N ALA A 135 12.44 1.69 -6.04
CA ALA A 135 13.27 0.62 -6.60
C ALA A 135 12.76 -0.75 -6.14
N SER A 136 13.06 -1.79 -6.92
CA SER A 136 12.59 -3.15 -6.62
C SER A 136 13.14 -3.75 -5.34
N TYR A 137 14.24 -3.20 -4.81
CA TYR A 137 14.85 -3.62 -3.55
C TYR A 137 15.31 -2.41 -2.72
N ILE A 138 15.63 -2.64 -1.45
CA ILE A 138 15.96 -1.59 -0.49
C ILE A 138 17.21 -0.79 -0.89
N ASN A 139 17.23 0.49 -0.55
CA ASN A 139 18.30 1.42 -0.94
C ASN A 139 19.63 1.22 -0.22
N THR A 140 19.64 0.50 0.91
CA THR A 140 20.87 0.14 1.62
C THR A 140 21.62 -1.01 0.95
N ALA A 141 20.99 -1.71 0.00
CA ALA A 141 21.60 -2.70 -0.87
C ALA A 141 22.17 -2.06 -2.15
N PRO A 142 22.94 -2.81 -2.97
CA PRO A 142 23.30 -2.38 -4.31
C PRO A 142 22.09 -1.91 -5.13
N GLN A 143 22.31 -0.98 -6.04
CA GLN A 143 21.25 -0.37 -6.83
C GLN A 143 20.47 -1.43 -7.61
N SER A 144 19.15 -1.46 -7.43
CA SER A 144 18.23 -2.35 -8.12
C SER A 144 17.44 -1.64 -9.21
N ASP A 145 16.77 -2.41 -10.05
CA ASP A 145 15.90 -1.89 -11.09
C ASP A 145 14.67 -1.18 -10.52
N ARG A 146 14.06 -0.33 -11.34
CA ARG A 146 12.78 0.32 -11.09
C ARG A 146 11.80 -0.17 -12.13
N PHE A 147 10.74 -0.81 -11.68
CA PHE A 147 9.70 -1.31 -12.56
C PHE A 147 8.49 -0.37 -12.57
N TYR A 148 7.91 -0.18 -13.75
CA TYR A 148 6.73 0.67 -13.91
C TYR A 148 5.53 0.10 -13.16
N ASP A 149 5.34 -1.21 -13.23
CA ASP A 149 4.23 -1.91 -12.58
C ASP A 149 4.31 -1.79 -11.04
N ASP A 150 5.49 -1.98 -10.44
CA ASP A 150 5.70 -1.76 -9.00
C ASP A 150 5.26 -0.35 -8.58
N ASN A 151 5.72 0.67 -9.32
CA ASN A 151 5.41 2.07 -9.01
C ASN A 151 3.94 2.44 -9.30
N ILE A 152 3.31 1.82 -10.31
CA ILE A 152 1.88 2.01 -10.60
C ILE A 152 1.03 1.43 -9.48
N TRP A 153 1.34 0.23 -8.98
CA TRP A 153 0.64 -0.38 -7.85
C TRP A 153 0.69 0.52 -6.61
N LEU A 154 1.85 1.06 -6.29
CA LEU A 154 1.97 2.02 -5.19
C LEU A 154 1.14 3.28 -5.43
N GLY A 155 1.10 3.78 -6.67
CA GLY A 155 0.25 4.91 -7.04
C GLY A 155 -1.25 4.63 -6.80
N ILE A 156 -1.72 3.42 -7.07
CA ILE A 156 -3.09 2.97 -6.77
C ILE A 156 -3.30 2.95 -5.26
N ASP A 157 -2.41 2.29 -4.50
CA ASP A 157 -2.52 2.17 -3.05
C ASP A 157 -2.51 3.52 -2.34
N PHE A 158 -1.65 4.46 -2.78
CA PHE A 158 -1.67 5.83 -2.28
C PHE A 158 -2.97 6.57 -2.58
N THR A 159 -3.57 6.31 -3.74
CA THR A 159 -4.87 6.91 -4.11
C THR A 159 -5.99 6.36 -3.24
N ASP A 160 -5.96 5.08 -2.91
CA ASP A 160 -6.96 4.42 -2.06
C ASP A 160 -6.86 4.86 -0.60
N THR A 161 -5.72 5.38 -0.18
CA THR A 161 -5.50 5.88 1.19
C THR A 161 -6.18 7.23 1.44
N TYR A 162 -6.46 8.03 0.40
CA TYR A 162 -7.09 9.35 0.47
C TYR A 162 -8.59 9.27 0.18
#